data_ecbea58b049f3baad0af795344b8178c
#
_entry.id   ecbea58b049f3baad0af795344b8178c
#
_cell.length_a   1.000
_cell.length_b   1.000
_cell.length_c   1.000
_cell.angle_alpha   90.00
_cell.angle_beta   90.00
_cell.angle_gamma   90.00
#
_symmetry.space_group_name_H-M   'P 1'
#
loop_
_entity.id
_entity.type
_entity.pdbx_description
1 polymer ?
#
loop_
_entity_poly.entity_id
_entity_poly.type
_entity_poly.pdbx_seq_one_letter_code
_entity_poly.pdbx_strand_id
1 'polypeptide(L)'
;MAFKMGPETREVQGTWDVTTYTYRMDGRGVKVLAEGMKEKKIRGIRCKECGTVYVPGPTYCRKCFIDIDEVVDCSDEGTIMSFCVEMADIRGNPIDEPRISAMIKFDGADTWFVGTIHNVDWHDVKIGQKVKAVWKDEPEGNLGDILRFERV
;
A
#
# COMPACT_ATOMS: atom_id res chain seq x y z
N MET A 1 -8.90 -16.36 -26.20
CA MET A 1 -8.37 -17.73 -26.42
C MET A 1 -8.91 -18.61 -25.30
N ALA A 2 -9.83 -19.52 -25.55
CA ALA A 2 -10.36 -20.40 -24.51
C ALA A 2 -9.28 -21.45 -24.18
N PHE A 3 -8.97 -21.59 -22.91
CA PHE A 3 -8.04 -22.61 -22.41
C PHE A 3 -8.68 -24.00 -22.59
N LYS A 4 -8.03 -24.86 -23.33
CA LYS A 4 -8.52 -26.23 -23.57
C LYS A 4 -8.01 -27.12 -22.43
N MET A 5 -8.90 -27.51 -21.53
CA MET A 5 -8.56 -28.41 -20.42
C MET A 5 -8.16 -29.79 -20.95
N GLY A 6 -7.06 -30.34 -20.42
CA GLY A 6 -6.63 -31.71 -20.75
C GLY A 6 -7.52 -32.77 -20.06
N PRO A 7 -7.42 -34.04 -20.50
CA PRO A 7 -8.28 -35.13 -20.01
C PRO A 7 -8.11 -35.44 -18.51
N GLU A 8 -7.03 -34.95 -17.90
CA GLU A 8 -6.79 -35.14 -16.45
C GLU A 8 -7.23 -33.94 -15.60
N THR A 9 -7.73 -32.87 -16.24
CA THR A 9 -8.21 -31.67 -15.54
C THR A 9 -9.62 -31.92 -15.04
N ARG A 10 -9.82 -31.79 -13.73
CA ARG A 10 -11.13 -31.83 -13.11
C ARG A 10 -11.60 -30.41 -12.82
N GLU A 11 -12.81 -30.11 -13.24
CA GLU A 11 -13.49 -28.90 -12.80
C GLU A 11 -14.12 -29.15 -11.44
N VAL A 12 -13.76 -28.34 -10.45
CA VAL A 12 -14.35 -28.36 -9.12
C VAL A 12 -15.12 -27.06 -8.95
N GLN A 13 -16.45 -27.17 -8.89
CA GLN A 13 -17.30 -26.04 -8.55
C GLN A 13 -17.40 -25.94 -7.02
N GLY A 14 -17.09 -24.79 -6.48
CA GLY A 14 -17.20 -24.51 -5.06
C GLY A 14 -17.20 -23.01 -4.79
N THR A 15 -17.83 -22.63 -3.70
CA THR A 15 -17.76 -21.24 -3.20
C THR A 15 -16.56 -21.12 -2.31
N TRP A 16 -15.66 -20.20 -2.65
CA TRP A 16 -14.51 -19.85 -1.80
C TRP A 16 -14.83 -18.54 -1.09
N ASP A 17 -15.29 -18.66 0.14
CA ASP A 17 -15.38 -17.50 1.02
C ASP A 17 -13.97 -17.19 1.50
N VAL A 18 -13.33 -16.22 0.86
CA VAL A 18 -12.07 -15.64 1.36
C VAL A 18 -12.44 -14.81 2.58
N THR A 19 -12.39 -15.44 3.73
CA THR A 19 -12.74 -14.82 5.00
C THR A 19 -11.60 -13.98 5.55
N THR A 20 -11.90 -13.22 6.58
CA THR A 20 -10.94 -12.42 7.33
C THR A 20 -9.83 -13.30 7.91
N TYR A 21 -8.59 -13.00 7.54
CA TYR A 21 -7.41 -13.63 8.13
C TYR A 21 -6.88 -12.77 9.27
N THR A 22 -6.68 -13.39 10.42
CA THR A 22 -5.94 -12.77 11.52
C THR A 22 -4.60 -13.45 11.64
N TYR A 23 -3.52 -12.73 11.39
CA TYR A 23 -2.16 -13.23 11.58
C TYR A 23 -1.32 -12.21 12.32
N ARG A 24 -0.33 -12.68 13.04
CA ARG A 24 0.63 -11.82 13.72
C ARG A 24 1.77 -11.51 12.77
N MET A 25 2.00 -10.23 12.54
CA MET A 25 3.19 -9.76 11.82
C MET A 25 4.22 -9.29 12.84
N ASP A 26 5.36 -9.94 12.89
CA ASP A 26 6.48 -9.57 13.76
C ASP A 26 7.65 -8.95 12.98
N GLY A 27 7.33 -8.31 11.87
CA GLY A 27 8.32 -7.60 11.07
C GLY A 27 8.71 -6.27 11.70
N ARG A 28 10.02 -6.06 11.90
CA ARG A 28 10.59 -4.79 12.43
C ARG A 28 10.03 -3.57 11.70
N GLY A 29 9.99 -3.60 10.38
CA GLY A 29 9.56 -2.46 9.58
C GLY A 29 8.08 -2.13 9.71
N VAL A 30 7.21 -3.12 9.91
CA VAL A 30 5.79 -2.88 10.17
C VAL A 30 5.60 -2.22 11.54
N LYS A 31 6.36 -2.66 12.55
CA LYS A 31 6.38 -2.02 13.86
C LYS A 31 6.81 -0.57 13.78
N VAL A 32 7.94 -0.30 13.12
CA VAL A 32 8.49 1.05 12.93
C VAL A 32 7.48 1.97 12.24
N LEU A 33 6.82 1.48 11.17
CA LEU A 33 5.78 2.24 10.49
C LEU A 33 4.58 2.51 11.41
N ALA A 34 4.07 1.49 12.12
CA ALA A 34 2.95 1.61 13.03
C ALA A 34 3.22 2.60 14.18
N GLU A 35 4.42 2.58 14.76
CA GLU A 35 4.85 3.56 15.76
C GLU A 35 4.92 4.98 15.19
N GLY A 36 5.41 5.13 13.95
CA GLY A 36 5.38 6.41 13.25
C GLY A 36 3.96 6.92 13.02
N MET A 37 3.05 6.04 12.60
CA MET A 37 1.65 6.40 12.35
C MET A 37 0.94 6.95 13.59
N LYS A 38 1.24 6.48 14.80
CA LYS A 38 0.75 7.09 16.04
C LYS A 38 1.10 8.56 16.20
N GLU A 39 2.22 8.97 15.62
CA GLU A 39 2.72 10.34 15.64
C GLU A 39 2.39 11.11 14.35
N LYS A 40 1.57 10.55 13.46
CA LYS A 40 1.27 11.08 12.12
C LYS A 40 2.54 11.26 11.27
N LYS A 41 3.45 10.29 11.35
CA LYS A 41 4.71 10.26 10.61
C LYS A 41 4.83 8.98 9.80
N ILE A 42 5.42 9.09 8.63
CA ILE A 42 5.81 7.96 7.81
C ILE A 42 7.24 7.55 8.15
N ARG A 43 7.41 6.42 8.86
CA ARG A 43 8.72 5.88 9.19
C ARG A 43 9.08 4.70 8.31
N GLY A 44 10.25 4.79 7.71
CA GLY A 44 10.87 3.73 6.92
C GLY A 44 12.14 3.18 7.56
N ILE A 45 12.72 2.19 6.89
CA ILE A 45 14.03 1.63 7.28
C ILE A 45 15.00 1.80 6.11
N ARG A 46 16.18 2.36 6.40
CA ARG A 46 17.26 2.58 5.44
C ARG A 46 18.28 1.45 5.49
N CYS A 47 18.75 1.05 4.32
CA CYS A 47 19.92 0.20 4.19
C CYS A 47 21.20 1.04 4.26
N LYS A 48 22.10 0.70 5.18
CA LYS A 48 23.38 1.41 5.36
C LYS A 48 24.34 1.21 4.18
N GLU A 49 24.24 0.08 3.47
CA GLU A 49 25.12 -0.23 2.33
C GLU A 49 24.71 0.50 1.05
N CYS A 50 23.43 0.37 0.64
CA CYS A 50 22.97 0.93 -0.65
C CYS A 50 22.10 2.18 -0.51
N GLY A 51 21.83 2.64 0.70
CA GLY A 51 21.00 3.82 0.96
C GLY A 51 19.50 3.65 0.71
N THR A 52 19.04 2.51 0.18
CA THR A 52 17.62 2.30 -0.14
C THR A 52 16.75 2.41 1.11
N VAL A 53 15.71 3.24 1.03
CA VAL A 53 14.71 3.45 2.08
C VAL A 53 13.43 2.68 1.75
N TYR A 54 12.99 1.82 2.63
CA TYR A 54 11.82 0.97 2.50
C TYR A 54 10.67 1.44 3.38
N VAL A 55 9.47 1.58 2.81
CA VAL A 55 8.21 1.87 3.53
C VAL A 55 7.11 0.95 2.97
N PRO A 56 6.53 0.00 3.76
CA PRO A 56 7.07 -0.49 5.02
C PRO A 56 8.43 -1.19 4.84
N GLY A 57 9.28 -1.15 5.87
CA GLY A 57 10.61 -1.76 5.80
C GLY A 57 10.55 -3.28 5.98
N PRO A 58 11.35 -4.07 5.23
CA PRO A 58 11.63 -5.47 5.54
C PRO A 58 12.65 -5.59 6.69
N THR A 59 12.91 -6.79 7.17
CA THR A 59 13.97 -7.04 8.16
C THR A 59 15.36 -7.02 7.54
N TYR A 60 15.47 -7.26 6.25
CA TYR A 60 16.73 -7.26 5.49
C TYR A 60 16.59 -6.51 4.17
N CYS A 61 17.70 -5.95 3.69
CA CYS A 61 17.75 -5.26 2.40
C CYS A 61 17.63 -6.27 1.26
N ARG A 62 16.69 -6.04 0.34
CA ARG A 62 16.47 -6.91 -0.83
C ARG A 62 17.58 -6.83 -1.89
N LYS A 63 18.43 -5.80 -1.85
CA LYS A 63 19.56 -5.61 -2.76
C LYS A 63 20.86 -6.17 -2.20
N CYS A 64 21.12 -5.90 -0.92
CA CYS A 64 22.41 -6.23 -0.27
C CYS A 64 22.36 -7.50 0.57
N PHE A 65 21.15 -8.02 0.86
CA PHE A 65 20.90 -9.22 1.68
C PHE A 65 21.47 -9.13 3.10
N ILE A 66 21.56 -7.92 3.65
CA ILE A 66 21.96 -7.64 5.03
C ILE A 66 20.77 -7.23 5.88
N ASP A 67 20.85 -7.45 7.17
CA ASP A 67 19.88 -6.91 8.14
C ASP A 67 19.90 -5.39 8.11
N ILE A 68 18.72 -4.77 8.19
CA ILE A 68 18.55 -3.33 8.22
C ILE A 68 17.71 -2.90 9.42
N ASP A 69 18.15 -1.83 10.09
CA ASP A 69 17.56 -1.35 11.34
C ASP A 69 17.56 0.18 11.48
N GLU A 70 18.16 0.90 10.53
CA GLU A 70 18.21 2.36 10.58
C GLU A 70 16.85 2.97 10.26
N VAL A 71 16.19 3.50 11.29
CA VAL A 71 14.89 4.18 11.15
C VAL A 71 15.08 5.57 10.61
N VAL A 72 14.27 5.95 9.60
CA VAL A 72 14.26 7.27 8.99
C VAL A 72 12.84 7.77 8.83
N ASP A 73 12.62 9.06 9.03
CA ASP A 73 11.35 9.72 8.76
C ASP A 73 11.30 10.10 7.27
N CYS A 74 10.17 9.79 6.64
CA CYS A 74 9.81 10.20 5.28
C CYS A 74 8.71 11.27 5.35
N SER A 75 8.50 12.02 4.27
CA SER A 75 7.36 12.91 4.16
C SER A 75 6.04 12.15 4.13
N ASP A 76 4.96 12.76 4.60
CA ASP A 76 3.59 12.29 4.39
C ASP A 76 3.02 12.70 3.02
N GLU A 77 3.82 13.41 2.22
CA GLU A 77 3.58 13.66 0.81
C GLU A 77 4.30 12.62 -0.05
N GLY A 78 3.73 12.37 -1.22
CA GLY A 78 4.30 11.39 -2.15
C GLY A 78 3.81 11.60 -3.57
N THR A 79 4.25 10.73 -4.45
CA THR A 79 3.93 10.77 -5.88
C THR A 79 3.17 9.53 -6.30
N ILE A 80 2.11 9.67 -7.08
CA ILE A 80 1.38 8.56 -7.68
C ILE A 80 2.28 7.87 -8.71
N MET A 81 2.60 6.61 -8.46
CA MET A 81 3.44 5.80 -9.35
C MET A 81 2.60 4.94 -10.29
N SER A 82 1.43 4.51 -9.83
CA SER A 82 0.44 3.73 -10.57
C SER A 82 -0.90 3.88 -9.90
N PHE A 83 -1.99 3.69 -10.62
CA PHE A 83 -3.34 3.65 -10.03
C PHE A 83 -4.27 2.76 -10.83
N CYS A 84 -5.34 2.34 -10.21
CA CYS A 84 -6.49 1.73 -10.86
C CYS A 84 -7.78 2.39 -10.38
N VAL A 85 -8.79 2.34 -11.23
CA VAL A 85 -10.14 2.83 -10.92
C VAL A 85 -11.06 1.62 -10.81
N GLU A 86 -11.60 1.42 -9.63
CA GLU A 86 -12.52 0.34 -9.34
C GLU A 86 -13.94 0.79 -9.70
N MET A 87 -14.55 0.15 -10.70
CA MET A 87 -15.91 0.41 -11.17
C MET A 87 -16.93 -0.61 -10.64
N ALA A 88 -16.45 -1.67 -10.03
CA ALA A 88 -17.26 -2.75 -9.50
C ALA A 88 -16.69 -3.27 -8.17
N ASP A 89 -17.56 -3.87 -7.36
CA ASP A 89 -17.14 -4.58 -6.14
C ASP A 89 -16.46 -5.92 -6.47
N ILE A 90 -15.98 -6.63 -5.44
CA ILE A 90 -15.32 -7.94 -5.57
C ILE A 90 -16.23 -9.02 -6.17
N ARG A 91 -17.55 -8.82 -6.16
CA ARG A 91 -18.54 -9.73 -6.75
C ARG A 91 -18.91 -9.37 -8.18
N GLY A 92 -18.33 -8.26 -8.70
CA GLY A 92 -18.61 -7.76 -10.04
C GLY A 92 -19.84 -6.87 -10.15
N ASN A 93 -20.47 -6.48 -9.05
CA ASN A 93 -21.57 -5.52 -9.09
C ASN A 93 -21.04 -4.10 -9.29
N PRO A 94 -21.64 -3.30 -10.17
CA PRO A 94 -21.27 -1.90 -10.33
C PRO A 94 -21.35 -1.14 -8.99
N ILE A 95 -20.43 -0.24 -8.75
CA ILE A 95 -20.46 0.71 -7.63
C ILE A 95 -20.82 2.10 -8.13
N ASP A 96 -21.64 2.82 -7.36
CA ASP A 96 -22.14 4.13 -7.77
C ASP A 96 -21.01 5.17 -7.85
N GLU A 97 -20.06 5.10 -6.91
CA GLU A 97 -18.90 5.98 -6.87
C GLU A 97 -17.61 5.18 -7.12
N PRO A 98 -16.94 5.40 -8.28
CA PRO A 98 -15.66 4.76 -8.56
C PRO A 98 -14.63 5.05 -7.48
N ARG A 99 -13.88 4.02 -7.06
CA ARG A 99 -12.80 4.15 -6.09
C ARG A 99 -11.45 4.17 -6.80
N ILE A 100 -10.53 4.98 -6.31
CA ILE A 100 -9.20 5.10 -6.88
C ILE A 100 -8.20 4.52 -5.90
N SER A 101 -7.63 3.37 -6.25
CA SER A 101 -6.53 2.75 -5.52
C SER A 101 -5.22 3.08 -6.22
N ALA A 102 -4.22 3.54 -5.49
CA ALA A 102 -2.95 3.98 -6.05
C ALA A 102 -1.74 3.40 -5.32
N MET A 103 -0.67 3.22 -6.06
CA MET A 103 0.67 3.01 -5.52
C MET A 103 1.35 4.37 -5.39
N ILE A 104 1.69 4.74 -4.17
CA ILE A 104 2.24 6.04 -3.82
C ILE A 104 3.67 5.86 -3.32
N LYS A 105 4.59 6.62 -3.87
CA LYS A 105 5.97 6.71 -3.39
C LYS A 105 6.09 7.94 -2.52
N PHE A 106 6.24 7.75 -1.22
CA PHE A 106 6.50 8.86 -0.29
C PHE A 106 7.83 9.55 -0.60
N ASP A 107 7.89 10.86 -0.42
CA ASP A 107 9.13 11.60 -0.57
C ASP A 107 10.11 11.18 0.53
N GLY A 108 11.28 10.76 0.11
CA GLY A 108 12.29 10.13 0.98
C GLY A 108 12.24 8.60 1.03
N ALA A 109 11.25 7.94 0.41
CA ALA A 109 11.21 6.49 0.28
C ALA A 109 11.56 6.03 -1.14
N ASP A 110 12.05 4.78 -1.26
CA ASP A 110 12.34 4.13 -2.54
C ASP A 110 11.33 3.05 -2.90
N THR A 111 10.44 2.68 -1.99
CA THR A 111 9.36 1.72 -2.20
C THR A 111 8.00 2.40 -2.25
N TRP A 112 6.99 1.63 -2.63
CA TRP A 112 5.65 2.16 -2.85
C TRP A 112 4.71 1.66 -1.75
N PHE A 113 3.76 2.52 -1.42
CA PHE A 113 2.70 2.28 -0.46
C PHE A 113 1.35 2.28 -1.18
N VAL A 114 0.44 1.39 -0.80
CA VAL A 114 -0.90 1.34 -1.39
C VAL A 114 -1.84 2.20 -0.57
N GLY A 115 -2.59 3.07 -1.23
CA GLY A 115 -3.60 3.90 -0.60
C GLY A 115 -4.73 4.27 -1.55
N THR A 116 -5.80 4.85 -1.02
CA THR A 116 -6.93 5.34 -1.80
C THR A 116 -6.85 6.85 -1.98
N ILE A 117 -7.20 7.33 -3.17
CA ILE A 117 -7.22 8.76 -3.48
C ILE A 117 -8.66 9.23 -3.46
N HIS A 118 -8.92 10.34 -2.80
CA HIS A 118 -10.23 10.95 -2.69
C HIS A 118 -10.21 12.41 -3.11
N ASN A 119 -11.40 13.02 -3.18
CA ASN A 119 -11.63 14.43 -3.50
C ASN A 119 -11.06 14.84 -4.87
N VAL A 120 -11.10 13.93 -5.84
CA VAL A 120 -10.69 14.17 -7.23
C VAL A 120 -11.56 13.33 -8.17
N ASP A 121 -11.92 13.89 -9.33
CA ASP A 121 -12.52 13.10 -10.41
C ASP A 121 -11.47 12.08 -10.93
N TRP A 122 -11.87 10.83 -11.08
CA TRP A 122 -10.96 9.78 -11.53
C TRP A 122 -10.37 10.03 -12.93
N HIS A 123 -11.07 10.80 -13.79
CA HIS A 123 -10.55 11.22 -15.10
C HIS A 123 -9.36 12.19 -14.99
N ASP A 124 -9.24 12.89 -13.87
CA ASP A 124 -8.19 13.88 -13.62
C ASP A 124 -6.96 13.31 -12.90
N VAL A 125 -7.03 12.04 -12.46
CA VAL A 125 -5.89 11.39 -11.80
C VAL A 125 -4.85 10.98 -12.83
N LYS A 126 -3.57 11.31 -12.54
CA LYS A 126 -2.44 11.02 -13.43
C LYS A 126 -1.24 10.51 -12.64
N ILE A 127 -0.49 9.60 -13.24
CA ILE A 127 0.82 9.21 -12.74
C ILE A 127 1.73 10.45 -12.67
N GLY A 128 2.51 10.57 -11.62
CA GLY A 128 3.38 11.71 -11.36
C GLY A 128 2.75 12.83 -10.54
N GLN A 129 1.44 12.80 -10.28
CA GLN A 129 0.81 13.79 -9.41
C GLN A 129 1.25 13.63 -7.96
N LYS A 130 1.36 14.77 -7.27
CA LYS A 130 1.62 14.83 -5.84
C LYS A 130 0.34 14.66 -5.03
N VAL A 131 0.46 13.88 -3.98
CA VAL A 131 -0.61 13.61 -3.02
C VAL A 131 -0.06 13.67 -1.60
N LYS A 132 -0.94 13.94 -0.65
CA LYS A 132 -0.64 14.00 0.78
C LYS A 132 -1.56 13.07 1.55
N ALA A 133 -1.01 12.41 2.57
CA ALA A 133 -1.79 11.59 3.48
C ALA A 133 -2.72 12.44 4.36
N VAL A 134 -3.98 12.03 4.45
CA VAL A 134 -4.96 12.57 5.40
C VAL A 134 -5.07 11.60 6.56
N TRP A 135 -4.71 12.09 7.72
CA TRP A 135 -4.59 11.30 8.93
C TRP A 135 -5.89 11.26 9.75
N LYS A 136 -6.11 10.16 10.45
CA LYS A 136 -7.11 10.06 11.51
C LYS A 136 -6.78 11.05 12.63
N ASP A 137 -7.81 11.62 13.27
CA ASP A 137 -7.59 12.60 14.36
C ASP A 137 -6.84 11.98 15.53
N GLU A 138 -7.23 10.78 15.94
CA GLU A 138 -6.60 9.99 16.98
C GLU A 138 -6.02 8.70 16.39
N PRO A 139 -4.74 8.69 15.98
CA PRO A 139 -4.11 7.51 15.38
C PRO A 139 -3.84 6.43 16.44
N GLU A 140 -4.00 5.18 16.03
CA GLU A 140 -3.85 4.00 16.88
C GLU A 140 -2.56 3.21 16.63
N GLY A 141 -1.83 3.53 15.55
CA GLY A 141 -0.65 2.82 15.09
C GLY A 141 -0.98 1.64 14.19
N ASN A 142 -1.87 1.85 13.24
CA ASN A 142 -2.23 0.86 12.23
C ASN A 142 -2.40 1.53 10.85
N LEU A 143 -2.49 0.69 9.79
CA LEU A 143 -2.60 1.20 8.42
C LEU A 143 -3.87 2.04 8.17
N GLY A 144 -4.91 1.87 8.97
CA GLY A 144 -6.14 2.66 8.90
C GLY A 144 -6.00 4.08 9.48
N ASP A 145 -4.84 4.44 10.04
CA ASP A 145 -4.58 5.81 10.52
C ASP A 145 -4.39 6.80 9.35
N ILE A 146 -4.01 6.31 8.17
CA ILE A 146 -4.10 7.06 6.91
C ILE A 146 -5.47 6.77 6.31
N LEU A 147 -6.37 7.75 6.39
CA LEU A 147 -7.73 7.61 5.92
C LEU A 147 -7.81 7.57 4.39
N ARG A 148 -7.00 8.38 3.74
CA ARG A 148 -6.96 8.57 2.28
C ARG A 148 -5.78 9.44 1.90
N PHE A 149 -5.61 9.62 0.59
CA PHE A 149 -4.70 10.62 0.03
C PHE A 149 -5.49 11.65 -0.77
N GLU A 150 -5.03 12.89 -0.72
CA GLU A 150 -5.61 14.01 -1.47
C GLU A 150 -4.52 14.71 -2.29
N ARG A 151 -4.91 15.38 -3.35
CA ARG A 151 -3.97 16.19 -4.16
C ARG A 151 -3.40 17.33 -3.34
N VAL A 152 -2.11 17.61 -3.54
CA VAL A 152 -1.43 18.81 -3.06
C VAL A 152 -1.65 19.96 -4.03
#